data_f5090cb1cc9b6190198a1ba7b6470070
#
_entry.id   f5090cb1cc9b6190198a1ba7b6470070
#
_cell.length_a   1.000
_cell.length_b   1.000
_cell.length_c   1.000
_cell.angle_alpha   90.00
_cell.angle_beta   90.00
_cell.angle_gamma   90.00
#
_symmetry.space_group_name_H-M   'P 1'
#
loop_
_entity.id
_entity.type
_entity.pdbx_description
1 polymer ?
#
loop_
_entity_poly.entity_id
_entity_poly.type
_entity_poly.pdbx_seq_one_letter_code
_entity_poly.pdbx_strand_id
1 'polypeptide(L)'
;ANVDAIKEKENAIFMDTGSPHHVQTVNDLSNFEVFKEGKKLRYGLYGASGSNINFVEQLENGFAVRTYERGVEDETLSCGTGATAVALAMHKTGKTALTKVPVKVEGGVLEISFEAAASGYKNIFLTGSAQQVFKGEIKI
;
A
#
# COMPACT_ATOMS: atom_id res chain seq x y z
N ALA A 1 -2.87 -15.24 -5.09
CA ALA A 1 -1.88 -15.22 -4.01
C ALA A 1 -2.54 -14.89 -2.67
N ASN A 2 -1.94 -15.35 -1.60
CA ASN A 2 -2.42 -15.10 -0.25
C ASN A 2 -1.42 -14.25 0.49
N VAL A 3 -1.93 -13.36 1.36
CA VAL A 3 -1.09 -12.58 2.26
C VAL A 3 -1.42 -13.02 3.67
N ASP A 4 -0.51 -13.77 4.27
CA ASP A 4 -0.74 -14.39 5.59
C ASP A 4 0.07 -13.75 6.70
N ALA A 5 1.19 -13.14 6.38
CA ALA A 5 2.11 -12.60 7.37
C ALA A 5 2.07 -11.07 7.36
N ILE A 6 1.19 -10.52 8.19
CA ILE A 6 1.10 -9.08 8.41
C ILE A 6 1.65 -8.80 9.80
N LYS A 7 2.69 -7.98 9.86
CA LYS A 7 3.33 -7.62 11.13
C LYS A 7 3.03 -6.18 11.48
N GLU A 8 2.41 -5.96 12.62
CA GLU A 8 2.18 -4.62 13.12
C GLU A 8 3.44 -4.12 13.81
N LYS A 9 3.87 -2.93 13.43
CA LYS A 9 5.00 -2.24 14.03
C LYS A 9 4.48 -0.97 14.69
N GLU A 10 5.29 -0.34 15.51
CA GLU A 10 4.93 0.94 16.09
C GLU A 10 4.62 1.95 14.96
N ASN A 11 3.41 2.47 14.93
CA ASN A 11 2.93 3.44 13.95
C ASN A 11 2.85 2.94 12.49
N ALA A 12 3.02 1.64 12.25
CA ALA A 12 3.05 1.14 10.89
C ALA A 12 2.71 -0.34 10.81
N ILE A 13 2.39 -0.78 9.60
CA ILE A 13 2.15 -2.19 9.26
C ILE A 13 3.17 -2.60 8.21
N PHE A 14 3.77 -3.76 8.40
CA PHE A 14 4.65 -4.36 7.40
C PHE A 14 4.02 -5.62 6.83
N MET A 15 4.08 -5.78 5.50
CA MET A 15 3.61 -7.00 4.83
C MET A 15 4.34 -7.20 3.50
N ASP A 16 4.33 -8.44 3.02
CA ASP A 16 4.87 -8.79 1.71
C ASP A 16 3.72 -9.22 0.80
N THR A 17 3.51 -8.51 -0.30
CA THR A 17 2.47 -8.79 -1.30
C THR A 17 3.08 -9.22 -2.63
N GLY A 18 4.30 -9.77 -2.60
CA GLY A 18 5.14 -10.03 -3.76
C GLY A 18 6.40 -9.19 -3.69
N SER A 19 6.39 -8.13 -2.91
CA SER A 19 7.55 -7.36 -2.48
C SER A 19 7.26 -6.80 -1.10
N PRO A 20 8.30 -6.46 -0.32
CA PRO A 20 8.09 -5.98 1.06
C PRO A 20 7.56 -4.54 1.07
N HIS A 21 6.57 -4.30 1.90
CA HIS A 21 5.92 -2.99 2.03
C HIS A 21 5.73 -2.57 3.48
N HIS A 22 6.18 -1.37 3.77
CA HIS A 22 5.87 -0.66 5.00
C HIS A 22 4.71 0.29 4.69
N VAL A 23 3.67 0.28 5.49
CA VAL A 23 2.49 1.14 5.30
C VAL A 23 2.30 1.97 6.55
N GLN A 24 2.32 3.28 6.39
CA GLN A 24 2.22 4.23 7.50
C GLN A 24 1.21 5.31 7.17
N THR A 25 0.26 5.54 8.08
CA THR A 25 -0.72 6.62 7.90
C THR A 25 -0.09 7.97 8.25
N VAL A 26 -0.43 8.96 7.46
CA VAL A 26 0.00 10.33 7.70
C VAL A 26 -1.20 11.27 7.51
N ASN A 27 -1.07 12.49 7.99
CA ASN A 27 -2.07 13.52 7.77
C ASN A 27 -1.76 14.31 6.52
N ASP A 28 -2.00 15.11 5.93
CA ASP A 28 -1.58 15.96 4.81
C ASP A 28 -0.54 15.31 3.89
N LEU A 29 -0.96 14.26 3.20
CA LEU A 29 -0.08 13.50 2.30
C LEU A 29 0.50 14.34 1.16
N SER A 30 -0.27 15.28 0.62
CA SER A 30 0.17 16.09 -0.53
C SER A 30 1.38 16.97 -0.18
N ASN A 31 1.56 17.34 1.07
CA ASN A 31 2.69 18.14 1.54
C ASN A 31 3.73 17.31 2.31
N PHE A 32 3.56 16.00 2.34
CA PHE A 32 4.46 15.12 3.07
C PHE A 32 5.78 14.95 2.31
N GLU A 33 6.90 14.96 3.03
CA GLU A 33 8.22 14.81 2.42
C GLU A 33 8.55 13.33 2.22
N VAL A 34 7.97 12.74 1.18
CA VAL A 34 8.07 11.30 0.91
C VAL A 34 9.51 10.87 0.69
N PHE A 35 10.30 11.61 -0.08
CA PHE A 35 11.69 11.25 -0.33
C PHE A 35 12.49 11.22 0.97
N LYS A 36 12.41 12.26 1.75
CA LYS A 36 13.18 12.40 2.99
C LYS A 36 12.81 11.33 4.03
N GLU A 37 11.51 11.23 4.32
CA GLU A 37 11.03 10.31 5.34
C GLU A 37 11.11 8.86 4.86
N GLY A 38 10.86 8.63 3.57
CA GLY A 38 10.95 7.29 2.99
C GLY A 38 12.37 6.75 3.01
N LYS A 39 13.35 7.59 2.62
CA LYS A 39 14.76 7.22 2.66
C LYS A 39 15.20 6.87 4.08
N LYS A 40 14.78 7.67 5.05
CA LYS A 40 15.10 7.46 6.45
C LYS A 40 14.59 6.11 6.96
N LEU A 41 13.35 5.76 6.64
CA LEU A 41 12.76 4.49 7.03
C LEU A 41 13.37 3.33 6.25
N ARG A 42 13.59 3.50 4.94
CA ARG A 42 14.13 2.47 4.06
C ARG A 42 15.49 1.96 4.58
N TYR A 43 16.35 2.86 4.99
CA TYR A 43 17.69 2.50 5.46
C TYR A 43 17.76 2.32 6.98
N GLY A 44 17.07 3.19 7.72
CA GLY A 44 17.17 3.19 9.19
C GLY A 44 16.39 2.06 9.85
N LEU A 45 15.19 1.75 9.36
CA LEU A 45 14.36 0.73 9.97
C LEU A 45 14.56 -0.64 9.34
N TYR A 46 14.75 -0.70 8.02
CA TYR A 46 14.79 -1.95 7.29
C TYR A 46 16.19 -2.37 6.83
N GLY A 47 17.16 -1.48 6.95
CA GLY A 47 18.57 -1.81 6.67
C GLY A 47 18.81 -2.25 5.22
N ALA A 48 19.72 -3.20 5.05
CA ALA A 48 20.16 -3.66 3.73
C ALA A 48 19.06 -4.38 2.96
N SER A 49 18.21 -5.15 3.63
CA SER A 49 17.09 -5.85 2.98
C SER A 49 16.08 -4.86 2.42
N GLY A 50 15.79 -3.84 3.19
CA GLY A 50 14.93 -2.76 2.76
C GLY A 50 13.46 -3.11 2.64
N SER A 51 12.69 -2.11 2.31
CA SER A 51 11.26 -2.22 2.06
C SER A 51 10.81 -1.04 1.23
N ASN A 52 9.76 -1.21 0.45
CA ASN A 52 9.04 -0.08 -0.11
C ASN A 52 8.31 0.61 1.02
N ILE A 53 8.29 1.93 1.02
CA ILE A 53 7.68 2.72 2.08
C ILE A 53 6.47 3.45 1.50
N ASN A 54 5.30 3.13 2.02
CA ASN A 54 4.03 3.69 1.55
C ASN A 54 3.44 4.60 2.61
N PHE A 55 3.23 5.86 2.27
CA PHE A 55 2.58 6.82 3.15
C PHE A 55 1.13 6.99 2.69
N VAL A 56 0.19 6.87 3.61
CA VAL A 56 -1.23 6.78 3.32
C VAL A 56 -1.99 7.84 4.07
N GLU A 57 -2.90 8.51 3.36
CA GLU A 57 -3.88 9.40 3.99
C GLU A 57 -5.27 8.81 3.80
N GLN A 58 -6.06 8.78 4.87
CA GLN A 58 -7.44 8.34 4.80
C GLN A 58 -8.29 9.46 4.19
N LEU A 59 -9.05 9.12 3.16
CA LEU A 59 -9.97 10.03 2.49
C LEU A 59 -11.40 9.64 2.84
N GLU A 60 -12.37 10.47 2.46
CA GLU A 60 -13.78 10.20 2.72
C GLU A 60 -14.21 8.87 2.10
N ASN A 61 -13.80 8.58 0.87
CA ASN A 61 -14.22 7.41 0.10
C ASN A 61 -13.09 6.44 -0.21
N GLY A 62 -12.04 6.42 0.58
CA GLY A 62 -10.93 5.52 0.32
C GLY A 62 -9.63 6.04 0.90
N PHE A 63 -8.53 5.76 0.22
CA PHE A 63 -7.21 6.10 0.70
C PHE A 63 -6.36 6.64 -0.44
N ALA A 64 -5.45 7.58 -0.11
CA ALA A 64 -4.44 8.04 -1.05
C ALA A 64 -3.09 7.53 -0.58
N VAL A 65 -2.20 7.20 -1.51
CA VAL A 65 -0.87 6.69 -1.20
C VAL A 65 0.20 7.39 -2.03
N ARG A 66 1.35 7.61 -1.39
CA ARG A 66 2.59 8.01 -2.06
C ARG A 66 3.68 7.08 -1.59
N THR A 67 4.54 6.63 -2.50
CA THR A 67 5.48 5.55 -2.24
C THR A 67 6.92 5.95 -2.51
N TYR A 68 7.81 5.63 -1.56
CA TYR A 68 9.25 5.61 -1.77
C TYR A 68 9.62 4.17 -2.12
N GLU A 69 10.15 3.96 -3.32
CA GLU A 69 10.38 2.61 -3.85
C GLU A 69 11.80 2.12 -3.59
N ARG A 70 11.88 0.96 -2.93
CA ARG A 70 13.15 0.26 -2.74
C ARG A 70 13.72 -0.15 -4.11
N GLY A 71 15.00 0.08 -4.33
CA GLY A 71 15.67 -0.24 -5.59
C GLY A 71 15.75 0.94 -6.52
N VAL A 72 14.72 1.76 -6.58
CA VAL A 72 14.74 3.05 -7.27
C VAL A 72 15.31 4.13 -6.37
N GLU A 73 15.01 4.02 -5.07
CA GLU A 73 15.46 4.93 -4.01
C GLU A 73 14.98 6.36 -4.25
N ASP A 74 13.73 6.47 -4.64
CA ASP A 74 13.04 7.73 -4.85
C ASP A 74 11.54 7.51 -4.78
N GLU A 75 10.79 8.60 -4.75
CA GLU A 75 9.34 8.51 -4.87
C GLU A 75 8.98 8.11 -6.30
N THR A 76 8.09 7.12 -6.43
CA THR A 76 7.62 6.63 -7.72
C THR A 76 6.11 6.62 -7.74
N LEU A 77 5.54 6.37 -8.92
CA LEU A 77 4.12 6.05 -9.03
C LEU A 77 3.88 4.74 -8.28
N SER A 78 2.85 4.71 -7.45
CA SER A 78 2.53 3.50 -6.70
C SER A 78 2.14 2.37 -7.66
N CYS A 79 2.73 1.21 -7.45
CA CYS A 79 2.39 0.03 -8.24
C CYS A 79 1.26 -0.76 -7.57
N GLY A 80 0.79 -1.80 -8.27
CA GLY A 80 -0.29 -2.63 -7.76
C GLY A 80 0.02 -3.30 -6.44
N THR A 81 1.26 -3.73 -6.21
CA THR A 81 1.63 -4.37 -4.94
C THR A 81 1.57 -3.37 -3.78
N GLY A 82 1.94 -2.11 -4.01
CA GLY A 82 1.85 -1.06 -3.01
C GLY A 82 0.41 -0.71 -2.66
N ALA A 83 -0.43 -0.54 -3.67
CA ALA A 83 -1.86 -0.27 -3.46
C ALA A 83 -2.53 -1.44 -2.73
N THR A 84 -2.16 -2.66 -3.06
CA THR A 84 -2.66 -3.85 -2.38
C THR A 84 -2.26 -3.84 -0.91
N ALA A 85 -0.99 -3.56 -0.61
CA ALA A 85 -0.52 -3.46 0.77
C ALA A 85 -1.31 -2.43 1.56
N VAL A 86 -1.58 -1.26 0.96
CA VAL A 86 -2.38 -0.21 1.60
C VAL A 86 -3.78 -0.71 1.92
N ALA A 87 -4.47 -1.32 0.95
CA ALA A 87 -5.84 -1.79 1.16
C ALA A 87 -5.91 -2.82 2.29
N LEU A 88 -4.99 -3.78 2.30
CA LEU A 88 -4.97 -4.82 3.33
C LEU A 88 -4.60 -4.24 4.70
N ALA A 89 -3.64 -3.33 4.75
CA ALA A 89 -3.25 -2.68 6.01
C ALA A 89 -4.40 -1.88 6.62
N MET A 90 -5.14 -1.16 5.79
CA MET A 90 -6.26 -0.35 6.26
C MET A 90 -7.40 -1.24 6.76
N HIS A 91 -7.64 -2.37 6.12
CA HIS A 91 -8.62 -3.34 6.60
C HIS A 91 -8.15 -3.97 7.92
N LYS A 92 -6.90 -4.40 7.98
CA LYS A 92 -6.33 -5.07 9.15
C LYS A 92 -6.37 -4.19 10.40
N THR A 93 -6.14 -2.89 10.24
CA THR A 93 -6.12 -1.94 11.35
C THR A 93 -7.51 -1.36 11.67
N GLY A 94 -8.55 -1.82 10.98
CA GLY A 94 -9.92 -1.38 11.25
C GLY A 94 -10.26 -0.01 10.70
N LYS A 95 -9.43 0.54 9.85
CA LYS A 95 -9.71 1.84 9.22
C LYS A 95 -10.74 1.74 8.11
N THR A 96 -10.98 0.55 7.62
CA THR A 96 -12.08 0.25 6.70
C THR A 96 -12.60 -1.17 6.97
N ALA A 97 -13.90 -1.35 6.79
CA ALA A 97 -14.52 -2.68 6.80
C ALA A 97 -14.78 -3.19 5.39
N LEU A 98 -14.45 -2.38 4.38
CA LEU A 98 -14.70 -2.73 2.99
C LEU A 98 -13.73 -3.79 2.50
N THR A 99 -14.21 -4.67 1.62
CA THR A 99 -13.38 -5.66 0.93
C THR A 99 -13.17 -5.30 -0.54
N LYS A 100 -13.65 -4.13 -0.93
CA LYS A 100 -13.32 -3.46 -2.19
C LYS A 100 -12.88 -2.06 -1.81
N VAL A 101 -11.60 -1.80 -1.86
CA VAL A 101 -11.02 -0.58 -1.31
C VAL A 101 -10.46 0.29 -2.42
N PRO A 102 -10.98 1.51 -2.59
CA PRO A 102 -10.39 2.46 -3.55
C PRO A 102 -9.09 3.03 -2.98
N VAL A 103 -8.04 2.99 -3.79
CA VAL A 103 -6.74 3.55 -3.44
C VAL A 103 -6.33 4.54 -4.53
N LYS A 104 -6.25 5.80 -4.17
CA LYS A 104 -5.84 6.86 -5.09
C LYS A 104 -4.33 6.88 -5.18
N VAL A 105 -3.82 6.72 -6.38
CA VAL A 105 -2.41 6.82 -6.71
C VAL A 105 -2.21 7.97 -7.68
N GLU A 106 -0.98 8.35 -7.92
CA GLU A 106 -0.71 9.31 -8.98
C GLU A 106 -1.11 8.68 -10.32
N GLY A 107 -1.95 9.35 -11.06
CA GLY A 107 -2.43 8.85 -12.35
C GLY A 107 -3.81 8.21 -12.32
N GLY A 108 -4.42 8.00 -11.15
CA GLY A 108 -5.77 7.49 -11.10
C GLY A 108 -6.14 6.82 -9.81
N VAL A 109 -7.19 6.00 -9.86
CA VAL A 109 -7.68 5.25 -8.70
C VAL A 109 -7.65 3.78 -9.04
N LEU A 110 -7.06 3.00 -8.15
CA LEU A 110 -7.08 1.54 -8.22
C LEU A 110 -8.08 1.01 -7.21
N GLU A 111 -8.72 -0.10 -7.53
CA GLU A 111 -9.61 -0.77 -6.60
C GLU A 111 -9.01 -2.13 -6.25
N ILE A 112 -8.87 -2.38 -4.97
CA ILE A 112 -8.35 -3.65 -4.47
C ILE A 112 -9.50 -4.40 -3.84
N SER A 113 -9.78 -5.59 -4.35
CA SER A 113 -10.78 -6.48 -3.76
C SER A 113 -10.12 -7.72 -3.19
N PHE A 114 -10.69 -8.26 -2.13
CA PHE A 114 -10.11 -9.41 -1.44
C PHE A 114 -11.14 -10.09 -0.55
N GLU A 115 -10.79 -11.27 -0.07
CA GLU A 115 -11.54 -11.97 0.96
C GLU A 115 -10.69 -12.03 2.22
N ALA A 116 -11.27 -11.65 3.35
CA ALA A 116 -10.60 -11.74 4.64
C ALA A 116 -10.90 -13.10 5.27
N ALA A 117 -9.88 -13.71 5.84
CA ALA A 117 -9.98 -14.97 6.54
C ALA A 117 -9.23 -14.89 7.86
N ALA A 118 -9.43 -15.86 8.75
CA ALA A 118 -8.75 -15.87 10.05
C ALA A 118 -7.23 -15.90 9.91
N SER A 119 -6.73 -16.53 8.85
CA SER A 119 -5.29 -16.69 8.61
C SER A 119 -4.70 -15.63 7.69
N GLY A 120 -5.49 -14.69 7.17
CA GLY A 120 -4.97 -13.66 6.28
C GLY A 120 -5.95 -13.27 5.18
N TYR A 121 -5.42 -12.92 4.02
CA TYR A 121 -6.21 -12.41 2.88
C TYR A 121 -5.96 -13.27 1.66
N LYS A 122 -7.02 -13.52 0.89
CA LYS A 122 -6.95 -14.34 -0.31
C LYS A 122 -7.86 -13.79 -1.39
N ASN A 123 -7.73 -14.35 -2.61
CA ASN A 123 -8.51 -13.92 -3.77
C ASN A 123 -8.40 -12.42 -3.98
N ILE A 124 -7.16 -11.94 -4.01
CA ILE A 124 -6.85 -10.53 -4.12
C ILE A 124 -6.80 -10.14 -5.59
N PHE A 125 -7.59 -9.13 -5.96
CA PHE A 125 -7.64 -8.62 -7.32
C PHE A 125 -7.41 -7.11 -7.31
N LEU A 126 -6.70 -6.64 -8.32
CA LEU A 126 -6.47 -5.23 -8.55
C LEU A 126 -7.10 -4.83 -9.87
N THR A 127 -7.97 -3.83 -9.83
CA THR A 127 -8.64 -3.30 -11.01
C THR A 127 -8.29 -1.83 -11.18
N GLY A 128 -7.89 -1.46 -12.38
CA GLY A 128 -7.59 -0.05 -12.68
C GLY A 128 -8.86 0.78 -12.82
N SER A 129 -8.69 2.09 -12.69
CA SER A 129 -9.79 3.03 -12.86
C SER A 129 -10.19 3.12 -14.33
N ALA A 130 -11.28 3.87 -14.59
CA ALA A 130 -11.73 4.13 -15.94
C ALA A 130 -10.69 4.88 -16.77
N GLN A 131 -9.75 5.55 -16.15
CA GLN A 131 -8.64 6.22 -16.83
C GLN A 131 -7.63 5.25 -17.43
N GLN A 132 -7.63 4.04 -16.96
CA GLN A 132 -6.83 2.95 -17.52
C GLN A 132 -5.33 3.20 -17.50
N VAL A 133 -4.76 3.30 -16.31
CA VAL A 133 -3.31 3.25 -16.16
C VAL A 133 -2.83 1.89 -16.66
N PHE A 134 -3.61 0.85 -16.34
CA PHE A 134 -3.48 -0.38 -17.07
C PHE A 134 -4.86 -1.01 -17.21
N LYS A 135 -4.97 -1.98 -18.10
CA LYS A 135 -6.24 -2.56 -18.49
C LYS A 135 -6.32 -4.02 -18.04
N GLY A 136 -7.41 -4.37 -17.40
CA GLY A 136 -7.65 -5.72 -16.94
C GLY A 136 -7.51 -5.87 -15.44
N GLU A 137 -7.27 -7.09 -15.03
CA GLU A 137 -7.23 -7.52 -13.65
C GLU A 137 -5.91 -8.18 -13.34
N ILE A 138 -5.33 -7.89 -12.17
CA ILE A 138 -4.15 -8.59 -11.70
C ILE A 138 -4.52 -9.37 -10.45
N LYS A 139 -4.25 -10.66 -10.46
CA LYS A 139 -4.41 -11.52 -9.31
C LYS A 139 -3.06 -11.63 -8.61
N ILE A 140 -3.03 -11.20 -7.39
CA ILE A 140 -1.80 -11.15 -6.60
C ILE A 140 -1.75 -12.29 -5.58
#